data_be664609508aa98310a96d100814144f
#
_entry.id   be664609508aa98310a96d100814144f
#
_cell.length_a   1.000
_cell.length_b   1.000
_cell.length_c   1.000
_cell.angle_alpha   90.00
_cell.angle_beta   90.00
_cell.angle_gamma   90.00
#
_symmetry.space_group_name_H-M   'P 1'
#
loop_
_entity.id
_entity.type
_entity.pdbx_description
1 polymer ?
#
loop_
_entity_poly.entity_id
_entity_poly.type
_entity_poly.pdbx_seq_one_letter_code
_entity_poly.pdbx_strand_id
1 'polypeptide(L)'
;MAQLWGGRFTKETDQLVYNFNASITFDKRFYKQDIRGSLAHVAMLAKQGILTEEEKEQITDGLNGILKDVESGKLEISDKYEDIHSFVEATLIDRIGDPGKKLHTGRSRNDQVALDMKLFTRDEIQEIDAQVKELLEVILHVMEENVETYMPGFTHLQKAQPITLAHHMGAYFEMFRRDHERLKDISKRMNTCPLGSGALAGTTYPLDREYTAELLGFDGPTLNSMDGVSDRDYLLELLSALSIMMMHLSRFCEEVIIWNSNEYQFVEIDDAYSTGSSIMPQKKNPDIAELVRGKTGRVYGALNALLTTMKGIPLAYNKDMQEDKEWAFDAMDTAKGCITLFAGMLKTMQFNKDRMEESAKHGFTNATDAADYLVNHGVPFRDAHGIVGKL
;
A
#
# COMPACT_ATOMS: atom_id res chain seq x y z
N MET A 1 29.55 10.08 18.03
CA MET A 1 28.40 9.25 17.56
C MET A 1 27.84 8.51 18.78
N ALA A 2 26.58 8.67 19.06
CA ALA A 2 25.95 8.02 20.22
C ALA A 2 25.62 6.57 19.85
N GLN A 3 26.53 5.63 20.07
CA GLN A 3 26.25 4.20 20.02
C GLN A 3 25.74 3.76 21.39
N LEU A 4 24.54 3.21 21.45
CA LEU A 4 23.94 2.65 22.68
C LEU A 4 24.46 1.24 22.98
N TRP A 5 25.32 0.70 22.12
CA TRP A 5 26.00 -0.60 22.27
C TRP A 5 27.52 -0.42 22.08
N GLY A 6 28.33 -1.20 22.74
CA GLY A 6 29.78 -1.04 22.56
C GLY A 6 30.68 -1.67 23.61
N GLY A 7 30.12 -2.24 24.68
CA GLY A 7 30.90 -2.71 25.83
C GLY A 7 31.97 -3.77 25.56
N ARG A 8 31.88 -4.48 24.42
CA ARG A 8 32.90 -5.48 24.00
C ARG A 8 33.90 -4.95 22.99
N PHE A 9 33.60 -3.84 22.30
CA PHE A 9 34.39 -3.34 21.20
C PHE A 9 35.50 -2.43 21.71
N THR A 10 36.72 -2.61 21.15
CA THR A 10 37.92 -1.87 21.51
C THR A 10 38.35 -0.81 20.48
N LYS A 11 37.63 -0.75 19.37
CA LYS A 11 37.85 0.21 18.28
C LYS A 11 36.56 0.92 17.92
N GLU A 12 36.64 2.16 17.47
CA GLU A 12 35.53 2.88 16.88
C GLU A 12 35.10 2.24 15.55
N THR A 13 33.78 2.30 15.25
CA THR A 13 33.25 1.83 13.98
C THR A 13 33.72 2.76 12.84
N ASP A 14 34.18 2.17 11.75
CA ASP A 14 34.51 2.92 10.54
C ASP A 14 33.28 3.71 10.03
N GLN A 15 33.54 4.96 9.59
CA GLN A 15 32.46 5.85 9.18
C GLN A 15 31.66 5.32 7.97
N LEU A 16 32.31 4.64 7.03
CA LEU A 16 31.65 4.03 5.88
C LEU A 16 30.73 2.89 6.32
N VAL A 17 31.21 2.06 7.26
CA VAL A 17 30.42 0.96 7.85
C VAL A 17 29.22 1.51 8.60
N TYR A 18 29.42 2.58 9.38
CA TYR A 18 28.31 3.25 10.08
C TYR A 18 27.25 3.75 9.11
N ASN A 19 27.65 4.50 8.09
CA ASN A 19 26.73 5.05 7.09
C ASN A 19 26.01 3.97 6.29
N PHE A 20 26.71 2.86 5.99
CA PHE A 20 26.12 1.73 5.26
C PHE A 20 25.07 0.97 6.10
N ASN A 21 25.26 0.89 7.41
CA ASN A 21 24.36 0.22 8.33
C ASN A 21 23.17 1.07 8.78
N ALA A 22 23.30 2.40 8.73
CA ALA A 22 22.28 3.31 9.23
C ALA A 22 20.99 3.25 8.41
N SER A 23 19.85 3.23 9.10
CA SER A 23 18.51 3.19 8.50
C SER A 23 17.69 4.46 8.73
N ILE A 24 18.21 5.41 9.53
CA ILE A 24 17.48 6.63 9.94
C ILE A 24 16.92 7.43 8.76
N THR A 25 17.59 7.40 7.59
CA THR A 25 17.17 8.14 6.40
C THR A 25 15.81 7.72 5.88
N PHE A 26 15.42 6.47 6.08
CA PHE A 26 14.13 5.92 5.64
C PHE A 26 13.25 5.45 6.80
N ASP A 27 13.77 4.93 7.91
CA ASP A 27 12.97 4.41 9.01
C ASP A 27 12.38 5.53 9.89
N LYS A 28 12.89 6.76 9.80
CA LYS A 28 12.27 7.92 10.45
C LYS A 28 10.79 8.12 10.09
N ARG A 29 10.30 7.50 9.03
CA ARG A 29 8.87 7.55 8.64
C ARG A 29 7.94 6.99 9.72
N PHE A 30 8.37 5.97 10.44
CA PHE A 30 7.53 5.34 11.46
C PHE A 30 7.81 5.79 12.90
N TYR A 31 8.33 7.01 13.11
CA TYR A 31 8.55 7.56 14.46
C TYR A 31 7.30 7.51 15.34
N LYS A 32 6.11 7.68 14.74
CA LYS A 32 4.82 7.60 15.47
C LYS A 32 4.57 6.18 15.98
N GLN A 33 4.86 5.19 15.17
CA GLN A 33 4.67 3.79 15.50
C GLN A 33 5.66 3.34 16.57
N ASP A 34 6.93 3.75 16.49
CA ASP A 34 7.94 3.48 17.51
C ASP A 34 7.53 4.07 18.87
N ILE A 35 7.09 5.33 18.89
CA ILE A 35 6.62 5.97 20.12
C ILE A 35 5.35 5.27 20.66
N ARG A 36 4.39 4.91 19.80
CA ARG A 36 3.19 4.18 20.18
C ARG A 36 3.51 2.81 20.78
N GLY A 37 4.43 2.08 20.15
CA GLY A 37 4.94 0.80 20.65
C GLY A 37 5.64 0.95 22.01
N SER A 38 6.47 1.99 22.15
CA SER A 38 7.18 2.31 23.40
C SER A 38 6.23 2.68 24.52
N LEU A 39 5.16 3.46 24.27
CA LEU A 39 4.14 3.79 25.28
C LEU A 39 3.42 2.54 25.79
N ALA A 40 3.05 1.61 24.91
CA ALA A 40 2.43 0.33 25.31
C ALA A 40 3.39 -0.53 26.12
N HIS A 41 4.67 -0.56 25.72
CA HIS A 41 5.71 -1.29 26.46
C HIS A 41 5.90 -0.75 27.88
N VAL A 42 6.01 0.55 28.03
CA VAL A 42 6.13 1.22 29.35
C VAL A 42 4.93 0.94 30.26
N ALA A 43 3.72 1.02 29.72
CA ALA A 43 2.50 0.70 30.46
C ALA A 43 2.52 -0.77 30.94
N MET A 44 2.98 -1.69 30.11
CA MET A 44 3.12 -3.11 30.46
C MET A 44 4.22 -3.32 31.53
N LEU A 45 5.38 -2.67 31.40
CA LEU A 45 6.45 -2.79 32.39
C LEU A 45 6.01 -2.31 33.79
N ALA A 46 5.26 -1.22 33.85
CA ALA A 46 4.71 -0.73 35.13
C ALA A 46 3.66 -1.70 35.68
N LYS A 47 2.73 -2.21 34.87
CA LYS A 47 1.75 -3.22 35.28
C LYS A 47 2.42 -4.47 35.87
N GLN A 48 3.59 -4.85 35.37
CA GLN A 48 4.36 -5.99 35.87
C GLN A 48 5.29 -5.64 37.06
N GLY A 49 5.25 -4.39 37.54
CA GLY A 49 6.09 -3.94 38.65
C GLY A 49 7.59 -3.83 38.33
N ILE A 50 7.94 -3.82 37.05
CA ILE A 50 9.33 -3.62 36.59
C ILE A 50 9.69 -2.15 36.60
N LEU A 51 8.73 -1.27 36.33
CA LEU A 51 8.81 0.17 36.53
C LEU A 51 7.88 0.61 37.69
N THR A 52 8.23 1.70 38.38
CA THR A 52 7.29 2.39 39.28
C THR A 52 6.29 3.21 38.45
N GLU A 53 5.14 3.56 39.07
CA GLU A 53 4.17 4.46 38.42
C GLU A 53 4.79 5.82 38.08
N GLU A 54 5.65 6.35 38.94
CA GLU A 54 6.35 7.62 38.72
C GLU A 54 7.27 7.55 37.48
N GLU A 55 8.04 6.47 37.34
CA GLU A 55 8.91 6.25 36.18
C GLU A 55 8.08 6.10 34.91
N LYS A 56 6.97 5.37 34.93
CA LYS A 56 6.01 5.25 33.83
C LYS A 56 5.50 6.63 33.41
N GLU A 57 5.05 7.46 34.34
CA GLU A 57 4.54 8.80 34.03
C GLU A 57 5.62 9.66 33.38
N GLN A 58 6.84 9.70 33.94
CA GLN A 58 7.97 10.45 33.38
C GLN A 58 8.32 10.02 31.97
N ILE A 59 8.39 8.70 31.71
CA ILE A 59 8.70 8.16 30.38
C ILE A 59 7.55 8.47 29.40
N THR A 60 6.31 8.30 29.81
CA THR A 60 5.12 8.57 29.01
C THR A 60 5.06 10.04 28.59
N ASP A 61 5.26 10.96 29.54
CA ASP A 61 5.29 12.40 29.26
C ASP A 61 6.46 12.78 28.35
N GLY A 62 7.64 12.19 28.57
CA GLY A 62 8.80 12.38 27.74
C GLY A 62 8.56 11.94 26.28
N LEU A 63 7.98 10.75 26.06
CA LEU A 63 7.65 10.22 24.73
C LEU A 63 6.58 11.05 24.02
N ASN A 64 5.51 11.43 24.72
CA ASN A 64 4.48 12.31 24.17
C ASN A 64 5.02 13.71 23.84
N GLY A 65 5.95 14.21 24.65
CA GLY A 65 6.67 15.46 24.38
C GLY A 65 7.53 15.37 23.12
N ILE A 66 8.23 14.25 22.90
CA ILE A 66 9.01 14.01 21.66
C ILE A 66 8.06 13.99 20.46
N LEU A 67 6.98 13.21 20.53
CA LEU A 67 5.99 13.11 19.46
C LEU A 67 5.48 14.49 19.04
N LYS A 68 5.02 15.28 20.01
CA LYS A 68 4.51 16.64 19.79
C LYS A 68 5.55 17.57 19.16
N ASP A 69 6.80 17.51 19.65
CA ASP A 69 7.87 18.38 19.15
C ASP A 69 8.28 18.01 17.72
N VAL A 70 8.28 16.71 17.37
CA VAL A 70 8.54 16.27 15.98
C VAL A 70 7.39 16.68 15.06
N GLU A 71 6.13 16.46 15.46
CA GLU A 71 4.95 16.81 14.65
C GLU A 71 4.84 18.33 14.41
N SER A 72 5.24 19.14 15.38
CA SER A 72 5.25 20.60 15.24
C SER A 72 6.47 21.17 14.53
N GLY A 73 7.44 20.33 14.16
CA GLY A 73 8.70 20.76 13.56
C GLY A 73 9.67 21.44 14.52
N LYS A 74 9.40 21.42 15.84
CA LYS A 74 10.28 21.97 16.87
C LYS A 74 11.51 21.08 17.10
N LEU A 75 11.36 19.78 16.91
CA LEU A 75 12.42 18.78 16.98
C LEU A 75 12.60 18.09 15.63
N GLU A 76 13.73 18.28 15.01
CA GLU A 76 14.10 17.61 13.78
C GLU A 76 14.74 16.24 14.08
N ILE A 77 14.32 15.19 13.35
CA ILE A 77 14.94 13.87 13.45
C ILE A 77 16.30 13.92 12.77
N SER A 78 17.35 13.80 13.58
CA SER A 78 18.73 13.97 13.14
C SER A 78 19.31 12.69 12.54
N ASP A 79 19.89 12.79 11.36
CA ASP A 79 20.61 11.70 10.66
C ASP A 79 21.95 11.30 11.35
N LYS A 80 22.25 11.86 12.55
CA LYS A 80 23.42 11.47 13.37
C LYS A 80 23.19 10.14 14.12
N TYR A 81 21.97 9.65 14.19
CA TYR A 81 21.63 8.38 14.81
C TYR A 81 21.59 7.26 13.78
N GLU A 82 21.80 6.02 14.23
CA GLU A 82 21.78 4.84 13.37
C GLU A 82 20.37 4.56 12.84
N ASP A 83 19.36 4.67 13.72
CA ASP A 83 17.96 4.38 13.45
C ASP A 83 17.03 5.29 14.26
N ILE A 84 15.73 5.28 13.93
CA ILE A 84 14.71 6.08 14.62
C ILE A 84 14.61 5.71 16.10
N HIS A 85 14.77 4.45 16.44
CA HIS A 85 14.70 3.94 17.79
C HIS A 85 15.79 4.56 18.69
N SER A 86 17.02 4.60 18.17
CA SER A 86 18.16 5.24 18.84
C SER A 86 17.97 6.74 19.00
N PHE A 87 17.34 7.40 18.01
CA PHE A 87 16.98 8.81 18.12
C PHE A 87 15.96 9.06 19.26
N VAL A 88 14.87 8.28 19.28
CA VAL A 88 13.81 8.42 20.30
C VAL A 88 14.36 8.13 21.67
N GLU A 89 15.09 7.02 21.86
CA GLU A 89 15.67 6.61 23.14
C GLU A 89 16.68 7.64 23.66
N ALA A 90 17.63 8.08 22.84
CA ALA A 90 18.61 9.09 23.25
C ALA A 90 17.95 10.43 23.60
N THR A 91 16.99 10.88 22.77
CA THR A 91 16.25 12.12 23.05
C THR A 91 15.45 12.02 24.35
N LEU A 92 14.86 10.86 24.64
CA LEU A 92 14.16 10.61 25.89
C LEU A 92 15.13 10.70 27.08
N ILE A 93 16.28 10.02 27.00
CA ILE A 93 17.30 10.04 28.05
C ILE A 93 17.79 11.48 28.31
N ASP A 94 18.04 12.25 27.25
CA ASP A 94 18.44 13.65 27.37
C ASP A 94 17.40 14.52 28.08
N ARG A 95 16.10 14.20 27.95
CA ARG A 95 14.99 14.94 28.58
C ARG A 95 14.75 14.56 30.03
N ILE A 96 14.78 13.27 30.36
CA ILE A 96 14.32 12.78 31.68
C ILE A 96 15.40 12.04 32.49
N GLY A 97 16.60 11.82 31.90
CA GLY A 97 17.73 11.17 32.58
C GLY A 97 17.53 9.67 32.82
N ASP A 98 17.86 9.18 34.01
CA ASP A 98 17.92 7.74 34.33
C ASP A 98 16.60 6.96 34.09
N PRO A 99 15.42 7.50 34.35
CA PRO A 99 14.18 6.79 33.96
C PRO A 99 14.11 6.44 32.49
N GLY A 100 14.61 7.30 31.59
CA GLY A 100 14.64 7.08 30.16
C GLY A 100 15.46 5.84 29.76
N LYS A 101 16.52 5.52 30.50
CA LYS A 101 17.37 4.33 30.27
C LYS A 101 16.64 3.01 30.53
N LYS A 102 15.52 3.05 31.26
CA LYS A 102 14.72 1.86 31.59
C LYS A 102 13.72 1.48 30.49
N LEU A 103 13.48 2.35 29.51
CA LEU A 103 12.54 2.11 28.41
C LEU A 103 12.84 0.80 27.67
N HIS A 104 14.12 0.46 27.47
CA HIS A 104 14.54 -0.72 26.70
C HIS A 104 14.49 -2.04 27.50
N THR A 105 14.09 -2.03 28.77
CA THR A 105 14.05 -3.22 29.62
C THR A 105 13.17 -4.32 29.02
N GLY A 106 13.71 -5.53 28.88
CA GLY A 106 12.99 -6.70 28.34
C GLY A 106 12.66 -6.62 26.84
N ARG A 107 13.24 -5.69 26.09
CA ARG A 107 13.03 -5.49 24.67
C ARG A 107 14.33 -5.66 23.88
N SER A 108 14.22 -6.11 22.64
CA SER A 108 15.30 -6.09 21.66
C SER A 108 14.96 -5.14 20.52
N ARG A 109 15.97 -4.67 19.80
CA ARG A 109 15.74 -3.94 18.55
C ARG A 109 14.98 -4.80 17.53
N ASN A 110 15.13 -6.13 17.57
CA ASN A 110 14.49 -7.05 16.64
C ASN A 110 12.97 -7.09 16.78
N ASP A 111 12.43 -7.24 18.01
CA ASP A 111 10.99 -7.24 18.22
C ASP A 111 10.39 -5.84 18.15
N GLN A 112 11.16 -4.81 18.47
CA GLN A 112 10.78 -3.41 18.33
C GLN A 112 10.55 -3.04 16.86
N VAL A 113 11.52 -3.28 15.98
CA VAL A 113 11.38 -2.95 14.55
C VAL A 113 10.31 -3.80 13.86
N ALA A 114 10.14 -5.08 14.26
CA ALA A 114 9.08 -5.92 13.77
C ALA A 114 7.68 -5.37 14.14
N LEU A 115 7.52 -4.87 15.38
CA LEU A 115 6.30 -4.19 15.80
C LEU A 115 6.03 -2.93 14.98
N ASP A 116 7.03 -2.07 14.84
CA ASP A 116 6.86 -0.78 14.18
C ASP A 116 6.48 -0.94 12.71
N MET A 117 7.10 -1.90 12.02
CA MET A 117 6.73 -2.25 10.66
C MET A 117 5.30 -2.79 10.55
N LYS A 118 4.84 -3.62 11.50
CA LYS A 118 3.44 -4.08 11.53
C LYS A 118 2.46 -2.92 11.78
N LEU A 119 2.77 -2.05 12.75
CA LEU A 119 1.93 -0.88 13.03
C LEU A 119 1.88 0.07 11.83
N PHE A 120 3.03 0.37 11.23
CA PHE A 120 3.12 1.21 10.03
C PHE A 120 2.33 0.62 8.86
N THR A 121 2.55 -0.66 8.57
CA THR A 121 1.84 -1.35 7.48
C THR A 121 0.33 -1.37 7.70
N ARG A 122 -0.13 -1.53 8.94
CA ARG A 122 -1.55 -1.47 9.29
C ARG A 122 -2.15 -0.09 9.00
N ASP A 123 -1.43 0.97 9.38
CA ASP A 123 -1.86 2.34 9.14
C ASP A 123 -1.90 2.64 7.61
N GLU A 124 -0.90 2.19 6.85
CA GLU A 124 -0.84 2.33 5.39
C GLU A 124 -1.95 1.56 4.66
N ILE A 125 -2.26 0.33 5.12
CA ILE A 125 -3.39 -0.45 4.55
C ILE A 125 -4.70 0.29 4.75
N GLN A 126 -4.93 0.93 5.90
CA GLN A 126 -6.14 1.70 6.16
C GLN A 126 -6.26 2.90 5.22
N GLU A 127 -5.15 3.60 4.97
CA GLU A 127 -5.12 4.74 4.04
C GLU A 127 -5.37 4.29 2.59
N ILE A 128 -4.69 3.23 2.14
CA ILE A 128 -4.88 2.67 0.79
C ILE A 128 -6.33 2.16 0.62
N ASP A 129 -6.88 1.49 1.63
CA ASP A 129 -8.27 1.01 1.60
C ASP A 129 -9.29 2.15 1.48
N ALA A 130 -9.02 3.27 2.16
CA ALA A 130 -9.85 4.48 2.02
C ALA A 130 -9.79 5.06 0.60
N GLN A 131 -8.61 5.11 -0.01
CA GLN A 131 -8.45 5.57 -1.39
C GLN A 131 -9.10 4.63 -2.42
N VAL A 132 -9.03 3.30 -2.19
CA VAL A 132 -9.73 2.32 -3.04
C VAL A 132 -11.24 2.50 -2.96
N LYS A 133 -11.79 2.77 -1.77
CA LYS A 133 -13.21 3.08 -1.59
C LYS A 133 -13.62 4.35 -2.33
N GLU A 134 -12.81 5.41 -2.25
CA GLU A 134 -13.06 6.63 -3.02
C GLU A 134 -13.08 6.34 -4.53
N LEU A 135 -12.13 5.55 -5.03
CA LEU A 135 -12.14 5.13 -6.44
C LEU A 135 -13.40 4.34 -6.81
N LEU A 136 -13.83 3.41 -5.94
CA LEU A 136 -15.08 2.65 -6.14
C LEU A 136 -16.31 3.57 -6.18
N GLU A 137 -16.38 4.59 -5.33
CA GLU A 137 -17.45 5.60 -5.34
C GLU A 137 -17.46 6.41 -6.64
N VAL A 138 -16.29 6.81 -7.14
CA VAL A 138 -16.16 7.52 -8.43
C VAL A 138 -16.63 6.62 -9.58
N ILE A 139 -16.21 5.34 -9.62
CA ILE A 139 -16.66 4.41 -10.66
C ILE A 139 -18.16 4.20 -10.58
N LEU A 140 -18.72 4.03 -9.38
CA LEU A 140 -20.17 3.87 -9.18
C LEU A 140 -20.94 5.08 -9.70
N HIS A 141 -20.48 6.29 -9.42
CA HIS A 141 -21.11 7.51 -9.94
C HIS A 141 -21.09 7.56 -11.47
N VAL A 142 -19.95 7.22 -12.09
CA VAL A 142 -19.90 7.11 -13.57
C VAL A 142 -20.88 6.06 -14.09
N MET A 143 -21.04 4.92 -13.40
CA MET A 143 -22.02 3.89 -13.78
C MET A 143 -23.45 4.43 -13.72
N GLU A 144 -23.84 5.10 -12.62
CA GLU A 144 -25.18 5.64 -12.42
C GLU A 144 -25.58 6.64 -13.51
N GLU A 145 -24.65 7.49 -13.95
CA GLU A 145 -24.89 8.48 -15.01
C GLU A 145 -24.91 7.91 -16.44
N ASN A 146 -24.49 6.64 -16.60
CA ASN A 146 -24.25 6.06 -17.92
C ASN A 146 -24.93 4.69 -18.13
N VAL A 147 -26.03 4.43 -17.44
CA VAL A 147 -26.81 3.18 -17.58
C VAL A 147 -27.41 3.02 -18.97
N GLU A 148 -27.67 4.13 -19.68
CA GLU A 148 -28.22 4.17 -21.03
C GLU A 148 -27.21 4.71 -22.06
N THR A 149 -25.93 4.83 -21.71
CA THR A 149 -24.89 5.24 -22.65
C THR A 149 -24.38 4.00 -23.40
N TYR A 150 -24.85 3.80 -24.61
CA TYR A 150 -24.48 2.66 -25.46
C TYR A 150 -23.09 2.86 -26.08
N MET A 151 -22.32 1.79 -26.12
CA MET A 151 -20.99 1.74 -26.74
C MET A 151 -20.72 0.34 -27.30
N PRO A 152 -19.77 0.19 -28.26
CA PRO A 152 -19.32 -1.13 -28.65
C PRO A 152 -18.50 -1.77 -27.54
N GLY A 153 -18.78 -3.02 -27.20
CA GLY A 153 -17.87 -3.88 -26.47
C GLY A 153 -16.79 -4.42 -27.43
N PHE A 154 -15.60 -4.68 -26.90
CA PHE A 154 -14.45 -5.13 -27.71
C PHE A 154 -13.92 -6.47 -27.21
N THR A 155 -13.57 -7.33 -28.15
CA THR A 155 -12.69 -8.48 -27.95
C THR A 155 -11.60 -8.43 -29.04
N HIS A 156 -10.34 -8.72 -28.68
CA HIS A 156 -9.20 -8.62 -29.62
C HIS A 156 -9.04 -7.22 -30.26
N LEU A 157 -9.49 -6.15 -29.57
CA LEU A 157 -9.63 -4.78 -30.10
C LEU A 157 -10.54 -4.67 -31.34
N GLN A 158 -11.38 -5.67 -31.58
CA GLN A 158 -12.42 -5.64 -32.59
C GLN A 158 -13.78 -5.42 -31.93
N LYS A 159 -14.66 -4.66 -32.60
CA LYS A 159 -16.04 -4.48 -32.14
C LYS A 159 -16.74 -5.83 -32.07
N ALA A 160 -17.38 -6.10 -30.96
CA ALA A 160 -18.10 -7.37 -30.73
C ALA A 160 -19.59 -7.10 -30.57
N GLN A 161 -20.08 -6.90 -29.37
CA GLN A 161 -21.48 -6.69 -29.06
C GLN A 161 -21.71 -5.30 -28.45
N PRO A 162 -22.89 -4.70 -28.58
CA PRO A 162 -23.21 -3.45 -27.89
C PRO A 162 -23.30 -3.71 -26.38
N ILE A 163 -22.75 -2.78 -25.61
CA ILE A 163 -22.83 -2.75 -24.15
C ILE A 163 -23.20 -1.35 -23.70
N THR A 164 -23.45 -1.15 -22.43
CA THR A 164 -23.49 0.20 -21.85
C THR A 164 -22.16 0.56 -21.20
N LEU A 165 -21.87 1.85 -21.12
CA LEU A 165 -20.67 2.33 -20.38
C LEU A 165 -20.73 1.91 -18.92
N ALA A 166 -21.92 1.92 -18.30
CA ALA A 166 -22.11 1.41 -16.94
C ALA A 166 -21.70 -0.06 -16.80
N HIS A 167 -22.07 -0.92 -17.76
CA HIS A 167 -21.68 -2.32 -17.75
C HIS A 167 -20.15 -2.50 -17.85
N HIS A 168 -19.51 -1.72 -18.70
CA HIS A 168 -18.05 -1.71 -18.84
C HIS A 168 -17.36 -1.28 -17.55
N MET A 169 -17.79 -0.15 -16.96
CA MET A 169 -17.25 0.36 -15.69
C MET A 169 -17.49 -0.62 -14.53
N GLY A 170 -18.61 -1.36 -14.55
CA GLY A 170 -18.89 -2.43 -13.58
C GLY A 170 -17.83 -3.52 -13.53
N ALA A 171 -17.16 -3.82 -14.65
CA ALA A 171 -16.05 -4.77 -14.66
C ALA A 171 -14.85 -4.26 -13.84
N TYR A 172 -14.51 -2.98 -13.96
CA TYR A 172 -13.46 -2.35 -13.13
C TYR A 172 -13.88 -2.21 -11.67
N PHE A 173 -15.14 -1.86 -11.40
CA PHE A 173 -15.69 -1.87 -10.06
C PHE A 173 -15.46 -3.22 -9.37
N GLU A 174 -15.77 -4.32 -10.03
CA GLU A 174 -15.56 -5.66 -9.49
C GLU A 174 -14.07 -6.00 -9.27
N MET A 175 -13.16 -5.48 -10.11
CA MET A 175 -11.71 -5.65 -9.90
C MET A 175 -11.25 -4.96 -8.61
N PHE A 176 -11.58 -3.68 -8.42
CA PHE A 176 -11.18 -2.92 -7.23
C PHE A 176 -11.94 -3.35 -5.98
N ARG A 177 -13.16 -3.86 -6.08
CA ARG A 177 -13.87 -4.49 -4.96
C ARG A 177 -13.09 -5.71 -4.43
N ARG A 178 -12.57 -6.55 -5.33
CA ARG A 178 -11.70 -7.66 -4.93
C ARG A 178 -10.36 -7.20 -4.34
N ASP A 179 -9.83 -6.06 -4.78
CA ASP A 179 -8.61 -5.48 -4.19
C ASP A 179 -8.86 -4.99 -2.76
N HIS A 180 -10.01 -4.33 -2.51
CA HIS A 180 -10.46 -3.98 -1.17
C HIS A 180 -10.58 -5.21 -0.24
N GLU A 181 -11.13 -6.32 -0.73
CA GLU A 181 -11.23 -7.58 0.02
C GLU A 181 -9.84 -8.16 0.36
N ARG A 182 -8.88 -8.10 -0.59
CA ARG A 182 -7.49 -8.52 -0.33
C ARG A 182 -6.84 -7.73 0.80
N LEU A 183 -7.01 -6.41 0.83
CA LEU A 183 -6.48 -5.56 1.90
C LEU A 183 -7.06 -5.95 3.29
N LYS A 184 -8.34 -6.27 3.37
CA LYS A 184 -8.97 -6.78 4.59
C LYS A 184 -8.39 -8.12 5.04
N ASP A 185 -8.15 -9.03 4.10
CA ASP A 185 -7.60 -10.33 4.40
C ASP A 185 -6.17 -10.24 4.94
N ILE A 186 -5.35 -9.34 4.40
CA ILE A 186 -4.00 -9.06 4.90
C ILE A 186 -4.08 -8.50 6.32
N SER A 187 -4.92 -7.50 6.55
CA SER A 187 -5.11 -6.88 7.87
C SER A 187 -5.47 -7.91 8.94
N LYS A 188 -6.30 -8.90 8.59
CA LYS A 188 -6.69 -9.98 9.50
C LYS A 188 -5.52 -10.90 9.85
N ARG A 189 -4.73 -11.33 8.84
CA ARG A 189 -3.60 -12.26 9.08
C ARG A 189 -2.44 -11.60 9.80
N MET A 190 -2.14 -10.35 9.52
CA MET A 190 -1.02 -9.65 10.14
C MET A 190 -1.27 -9.20 11.59
N ASN A 191 -2.50 -9.29 12.08
CA ASN A 191 -2.92 -8.66 13.35
C ASN A 191 -2.45 -9.42 14.59
N THR A 192 -1.16 -9.72 14.67
CA THR A 192 -0.50 -10.35 15.82
C THR A 192 0.71 -9.54 16.28
N CYS A 193 0.83 -9.33 17.61
CA CYS A 193 1.85 -8.48 18.22
C CYS A 193 3.17 -9.23 18.41
N PRO A 194 4.28 -8.79 17.80
CA PRO A 194 5.58 -9.43 17.99
C PRO A 194 6.30 -9.00 19.26
N LEU A 195 5.91 -7.88 19.88
CA LEU A 195 6.63 -7.32 21.03
C LEU A 195 6.62 -8.30 22.22
N GLY A 196 7.78 -8.42 22.87
CA GLY A 196 8.04 -9.43 23.90
C GLY A 196 8.71 -10.69 23.34
N SER A 197 8.92 -10.80 22.05
CA SER A 197 9.73 -11.87 21.42
C SER A 197 11.22 -11.70 21.73
N GLY A 198 11.64 -10.52 22.17
CA GLY A 198 13.05 -10.20 22.39
C GLY A 198 13.87 -10.30 21.10
N ALA A 199 15.11 -10.73 21.20
CA ALA A 199 15.93 -10.95 20.00
C ALA A 199 15.43 -12.13 19.16
N LEU A 200 14.96 -13.21 19.80
CA LEU A 200 14.42 -14.43 19.18
C LEU A 200 13.80 -15.43 20.19
N ALA A 201 14.14 -15.38 21.47
CA ALA A 201 13.79 -16.40 22.47
C ALA A 201 13.02 -15.80 23.68
N GLY A 202 12.43 -14.61 23.49
CA GLY A 202 11.77 -13.90 24.60
C GLY A 202 12.79 -13.29 25.57
N THR A 203 12.40 -13.20 26.84
CA THR A 203 13.19 -12.59 27.90
C THR A 203 12.92 -13.29 29.24
N THR A 204 13.80 -13.12 30.20
CA THR A 204 13.62 -13.61 31.59
C THR A 204 12.70 -12.72 32.43
N TYR A 205 12.33 -11.54 31.95
CA TYR A 205 11.36 -10.66 32.61
C TYR A 205 9.93 -11.20 32.43
N PRO A 206 9.06 -11.05 33.44
CA PRO A 206 7.67 -11.51 33.38
C PRO A 206 6.80 -10.55 32.56
N LEU A 207 7.06 -10.44 31.26
CA LEU A 207 6.32 -9.53 30.38
C LEU A 207 4.89 -10.03 30.14
N ASP A 208 3.91 -9.12 30.22
CA ASP A 208 2.52 -9.39 29.86
C ASP A 208 2.29 -9.07 28.37
N ARG A 209 2.56 -10.05 27.52
CA ARG A 209 2.46 -9.89 26.05
C ARG A 209 1.02 -9.71 25.58
N GLU A 210 0.05 -10.33 26.26
CA GLU A 210 -1.38 -10.17 25.97
C GLU A 210 -1.81 -8.71 26.21
N TYR A 211 -1.43 -8.14 27.33
CA TYR A 211 -1.74 -6.74 27.65
C TYR A 211 -1.10 -5.76 26.64
N THR A 212 0.14 -6.03 26.22
CA THR A 212 0.79 -5.20 25.18
C THR A 212 0.04 -5.29 23.86
N ALA A 213 -0.39 -6.49 23.47
CA ALA A 213 -1.17 -6.70 22.25
C ALA A 213 -2.52 -5.97 22.31
N GLU A 214 -3.22 -6.03 23.45
CA GLU A 214 -4.49 -5.33 23.68
C GLU A 214 -4.32 -3.81 23.54
N LEU A 215 -3.31 -3.22 24.21
CA LEU A 215 -3.03 -1.78 24.13
C LEU A 215 -2.75 -1.28 22.70
N LEU A 216 -2.19 -2.13 21.86
CA LEU A 216 -1.85 -1.83 20.47
C LEU A 216 -2.93 -2.24 19.47
N GLY A 217 -4.05 -2.82 19.94
CA GLY A 217 -5.18 -3.24 19.11
C GLY A 217 -4.85 -4.43 18.21
N PHE A 218 -3.99 -5.35 18.67
CA PHE A 218 -3.77 -6.65 18.04
C PHE A 218 -4.70 -7.71 18.63
N ASP A 219 -4.98 -8.78 17.87
CA ASP A 219 -5.82 -9.91 18.32
C ASP A 219 -5.14 -10.75 19.41
N GLY A 220 -3.81 -10.63 19.55
CA GLY A 220 -2.99 -11.32 20.53
C GLY A 220 -1.51 -11.27 20.17
N PRO A 221 -0.62 -11.86 21.00
CA PRO A 221 0.80 -11.95 20.70
C PRO A 221 1.10 -13.01 19.65
N THR A 222 2.24 -12.88 18.98
CA THR A 222 2.78 -13.96 18.12
C THR A 222 3.05 -15.23 18.95
N LEU A 223 2.70 -16.39 18.41
CA LEU A 223 2.77 -17.68 19.13
C LEU A 223 4.20 -18.21 19.23
N ASN A 224 5.09 -17.82 18.33
CA ASN A 224 6.49 -18.22 18.33
C ASN A 224 7.39 -16.98 18.25
N SER A 225 8.33 -16.83 19.16
CA SER A 225 9.18 -15.63 19.28
C SER A 225 10.22 -15.51 18.15
N MET A 226 10.66 -16.61 17.57
CA MET A 226 11.57 -16.58 16.41
C MET A 226 10.84 -16.12 15.15
N ASP A 227 9.63 -16.62 14.93
CA ASP A 227 8.74 -16.18 13.87
C ASP A 227 8.32 -14.72 14.07
N GLY A 228 8.00 -14.32 15.30
CA GLY A 228 7.59 -12.95 15.63
C GLY A 228 8.58 -11.86 15.20
N VAL A 229 9.89 -12.13 15.23
CA VAL A 229 10.93 -11.18 14.78
C VAL A 229 11.30 -11.37 13.31
N SER A 230 10.93 -12.49 12.69
CA SER A 230 11.31 -12.90 11.33
C SER A 230 10.21 -12.65 10.29
N ASP A 231 8.94 -12.71 10.70
CA ASP A 231 7.78 -12.61 9.81
C ASP A 231 7.79 -11.33 8.98
N ARG A 232 7.73 -11.49 7.66
CA ARG A 232 7.52 -10.43 6.66
C ARG A 232 6.46 -10.83 5.64
N ASP A 233 5.71 -11.91 5.91
CA ASP A 233 4.67 -12.40 4.99
C ASP A 233 3.61 -11.32 4.73
N TYR A 234 3.24 -10.55 5.75
CA TYR A 234 2.29 -9.44 5.61
C TYR A 234 2.75 -8.37 4.62
N LEU A 235 4.06 -8.09 4.52
CA LEU A 235 4.61 -7.18 3.51
C LEU A 235 4.56 -7.80 2.12
N LEU A 236 4.92 -9.08 2.00
CA LEU A 236 4.85 -9.82 0.73
C LEU A 236 3.40 -9.93 0.24
N GLU A 237 2.45 -10.19 1.13
CA GLU A 237 1.02 -10.20 0.81
C GLU A 237 0.54 -8.81 0.36
N LEU A 238 0.95 -7.73 1.07
CA LEU A 238 0.59 -6.37 0.69
C LEU A 238 1.16 -6.01 -0.68
N LEU A 239 2.46 -6.24 -0.91
CA LEU A 239 3.10 -5.97 -2.19
C LEU A 239 2.48 -6.79 -3.33
N SER A 240 2.04 -8.03 -3.05
CA SER A 240 1.30 -8.85 -4.01
C SER A 240 -0.07 -8.26 -4.32
N ALA A 241 -0.82 -7.83 -3.31
CA ALA A 241 -2.11 -7.16 -3.49
C ALA A 241 -1.98 -5.85 -4.26
N LEU A 242 -0.98 -5.02 -3.92
CA LEU A 242 -0.67 -3.78 -4.63
C LEU A 242 -0.26 -4.06 -6.09
N SER A 243 0.48 -5.14 -6.35
CA SER A 243 0.84 -5.55 -7.71
C SER A 243 -0.38 -5.90 -8.54
N ILE A 244 -1.35 -6.63 -7.97
CA ILE A 244 -2.61 -6.95 -8.64
C ILE A 244 -3.43 -5.68 -8.88
N MET A 245 -3.54 -4.81 -7.90
CA MET A 245 -4.26 -3.53 -8.00
C MET A 245 -3.65 -2.63 -9.09
N MET A 246 -2.33 -2.50 -9.11
CA MET A 246 -1.63 -1.73 -10.15
C MET A 246 -1.81 -2.34 -11.55
N MET A 247 -1.94 -3.67 -11.66
CA MET A 247 -2.33 -4.32 -12.92
C MET A 247 -3.75 -3.93 -13.35
N HIS A 248 -4.70 -3.87 -12.43
CA HIS A 248 -6.06 -3.40 -12.72
C HIS A 248 -6.06 -1.94 -13.18
N LEU A 249 -5.34 -1.05 -12.46
CA LEU A 249 -5.16 0.35 -12.86
C LEU A 249 -4.49 0.47 -14.24
N SER A 250 -3.44 -0.32 -14.50
CA SER A 250 -2.74 -0.32 -15.78
C SER A 250 -3.65 -0.68 -16.94
N ARG A 251 -4.51 -1.70 -16.77
CA ARG A 251 -5.51 -2.07 -17.78
C ARG A 251 -6.52 -0.97 -18.01
N PHE A 252 -7.01 -0.34 -16.95
CA PHE A 252 -7.96 0.77 -17.08
C PHE A 252 -7.30 1.98 -17.77
N CYS A 253 -6.07 2.31 -17.40
CA CYS A 253 -5.29 3.37 -18.07
C CYS A 253 -5.11 3.10 -19.56
N GLU A 254 -4.83 1.84 -19.95
CA GLU A 254 -4.70 1.46 -21.36
C GLU A 254 -5.98 1.78 -22.15
N GLU A 255 -7.16 1.43 -21.60
CA GLU A 255 -8.43 1.75 -22.24
C GLU A 255 -8.70 3.24 -22.29
N VAL A 256 -8.41 3.99 -21.22
CA VAL A 256 -8.52 5.46 -21.21
C VAL A 256 -7.64 6.09 -22.29
N ILE A 257 -6.41 5.61 -22.46
CA ILE A 257 -5.48 6.09 -23.50
C ILE A 257 -6.05 5.82 -24.90
N ILE A 258 -6.56 4.61 -25.14
CA ILE A 258 -7.21 4.23 -26.39
C ILE A 258 -8.44 5.10 -26.63
N TRP A 259 -9.31 5.26 -25.63
CA TRP A 259 -10.54 6.04 -25.76
C TRP A 259 -10.29 7.54 -25.95
N ASN A 260 -9.19 8.07 -25.41
CA ASN A 260 -8.80 9.48 -25.60
C ASN A 260 -8.09 9.74 -26.92
N SER A 261 -7.74 8.70 -27.70
CA SER A 261 -7.08 8.86 -28.99
C SER A 261 -7.97 9.57 -30.01
N ASN A 262 -7.32 10.21 -31.01
CA ASN A 262 -8.03 10.86 -32.12
C ASN A 262 -8.92 9.92 -32.95
N GLU A 263 -8.59 8.62 -32.95
CA GLU A 263 -9.30 7.58 -33.66
C GLU A 263 -10.60 7.18 -32.94
N TYR A 264 -10.56 7.05 -31.61
CA TYR A 264 -11.72 6.67 -30.79
C TYR A 264 -12.57 7.86 -30.38
N GLN A 265 -11.97 8.84 -29.72
CA GLN A 265 -12.65 10.05 -29.20
C GLN A 265 -13.85 9.73 -28.28
N PHE A 266 -13.75 8.66 -27.51
CA PHE A 266 -14.80 8.25 -26.56
C PHE A 266 -14.77 9.05 -25.27
N VAL A 267 -13.57 9.54 -24.88
CA VAL A 267 -13.39 10.35 -23.68
C VAL A 267 -12.52 11.55 -23.99
N GLU A 268 -12.72 12.60 -23.18
CA GLU A 268 -11.82 13.74 -23.06
C GLU A 268 -11.35 13.84 -21.62
N ILE A 269 -10.03 13.79 -21.40
CA ILE A 269 -9.41 13.98 -20.10
C ILE A 269 -9.39 15.47 -19.80
N ASP A 270 -9.72 15.85 -18.56
CA ASP A 270 -9.66 17.24 -18.10
C ASP A 270 -8.25 17.83 -18.26
N ASP A 271 -8.16 19.14 -18.54
CA ASP A 271 -6.89 19.85 -18.72
C ASP A 271 -5.99 19.76 -17.48
N ALA A 272 -6.57 19.68 -16.28
CA ALA A 272 -5.83 19.50 -15.04
C ALA A 272 -5.10 18.14 -14.93
N TYR A 273 -5.48 17.15 -15.73
CA TYR A 273 -4.90 15.80 -15.78
C TYR A 273 -4.25 15.47 -17.13
N SER A 274 -3.97 16.49 -17.93
CA SER A 274 -3.36 16.34 -19.25
C SER A 274 -2.17 17.27 -19.38
N THR A 275 -1.29 17.00 -20.35
CA THR A 275 -0.24 17.94 -20.73
C THR A 275 -0.31 18.29 -22.21
N GLY A 276 0.24 19.44 -22.57
CA GLY A 276 0.37 19.88 -23.95
C GLY A 276 1.73 19.52 -24.54
N SER A 277 1.92 19.91 -25.80
CA SER A 277 3.22 19.81 -26.48
C SER A 277 3.85 21.21 -26.58
N SER A 278 5.14 21.31 -26.32
CA SER A 278 5.90 22.55 -26.48
C SER A 278 6.03 23.02 -27.94
N ILE A 279 5.80 22.12 -28.89
CA ILE A 279 5.96 22.39 -30.34
C ILE A 279 4.64 22.24 -31.12
N MET A 280 3.67 21.47 -30.60
CA MET A 280 2.39 21.20 -31.27
C MET A 280 1.24 21.75 -30.45
N PRO A 281 0.74 22.99 -30.75
CA PRO A 281 -0.25 23.68 -29.90
C PRO A 281 -1.59 22.92 -29.76
N GLN A 282 -1.93 22.07 -30.71
CA GLN A 282 -3.18 21.31 -30.74
C GLN A 282 -3.11 19.99 -29.94
N LYS A 283 -1.92 19.57 -29.48
CA LYS A 283 -1.70 18.27 -28.87
C LYS A 283 -2.02 18.27 -27.38
N LYS A 284 -2.85 17.34 -26.94
CA LYS A 284 -3.19 17.07 -25.54
C LYS A 284 -2.88 15.61 -25.24
N ASN A 285 -2.04 15.35 -24.25
CA ASN A 285 -1.52 14.01 -23.93
C ASN A 285 -2.18 13.43 -22.68
N PRO A 286 -2.45 12.12 -22.64
CA PRO A 286 -3.00 11.43 -21.47
C PRO A 286 -1.89 11.00 -20.48
N ASP A 287 -0.98 11.92 -20.10
CA ASP A 287 0.25 11.60 -19.37
C ASP A 287 0.00 10.91 -18.02
N ILE A 288 -1.08 11.28 -17.31
CA ILE A 288 -1.40 10.65 -16.03
C ILE A 288 -1.72 9.18 -16.22
N ALA A 289 -2.53 8.84 -17.21
CA ALA A 289 -2.83 7.43 -17.53
C ALA A 289 -1.56 6.67 -17.95
N GLU A 290 -0.69 7.28 -18.75
CA GLU A 290 0.58 6.68 -19.17
C GLU A 290 1.53 6.45 -18.00
N LEU A 291 1.68 7.42 -17.09
CA LEU A 291 2.53 7.30 -15.92
C LEU A 291 2.02 6.26 -14.93
N VAL A 292 0.71 6.21 -14.67
CA VAL A 292 0.11 5.17 -13.81
C VAL A 292 0.38 3.78 -14.41
N ARG A 293 0.15 3.61 -15.70
CA ARG A 293 0.50 2.37 -16.43
C ARG A 293 1.99 2.01 -16.27
N GLY A 294 2.88 2.97 -16.46
CA GLY A 294 4.33 2.78 -16.36
C GLY A 294 4.80 2.44 -14.93
N LYS A 295 4.22 3.08 -13.91
CA LYS A 295 4.58 2.87 -12.49
C LYS A 295 4.21 1.48 -11.97
N THR A 296 3.38 0.71 -12.67
CA THR A 296 3.06 -0.68 -12.33
C THR A 296 4.33 -1.54 -12.21
N GLY A 297 5.28 -1.38 -13.12
CA GLY A 297 6.55 -2.10 -13.09
C GLY A 297 7.40 -1.82 -11.84
N ARG A 298 7.28 -0.61 -11.26
CA ARG A 298 7.98 -0.23 -10.02
C ARG A 298 7.47 -1.05 -8.83
N VAL A 299 6.16 -1.22 -8.71
CA VAL A 299 5.54 -2.03 -7.63
C VAL A 299 5.86 -3.52 -7.80
N TYR A 300 5.86 -4.03 -9.03
CA TYR A 300 6.29 -5.41 -9.33
C TYR A 300 7.76 -5.64 -8.95
N GLY A 301 8.62 -4.66 -9.24
CA GLY A 301 10.03 -4.70 -8.85
C GLY A 301 10.21 -4.79 -7.34
N ALA A 302 9.44 -4.02 -6.56
CA ALA A 302 9.46 -4.03 -5.11
C ALA A 302 9.06 -5.41 -4.53
N LEU A 303 8.00 -6.03 -5.04
CA LEU A 303 7.60 -7.39 -4.66
C LEU A 303 8.71 -8.40 -4.94
N ASN A 304 9.29 -8.36 -6.14
CA ASN A 304 10.36 -9.29 -6.51
C ASN A 304 11.63 -9.08 -5.66
N ALA A 305 11.97 -7.84 -5.34
CA ALA A 305 13.10 -7.51 -4.48
C ALA A 305 12.92 -8.10 -3.08
N LEU A 306 11.75 -7.92 -2.46
CA LEU A 306 11.49 -8.44 -1.11
C LEU A 306 11.43 -9.98 -1.09
N LEU A 307 10.79 -10.63 -2.08
CA LEU A 307 10.83 -12.09 -2.24
C LEU A 307 12.26 -12.60 -2.34
N THR A 308 13.11 -11.90 -3.08
CA THR A 308 14.52 -12.26 -3.26
C THR A 308 15.31 -12.08 -1.97
N THR A 309 15.06 -11.02 -1.21
CA THR A 309 15.69 -10.79 0.10
C THR A 309 15.35 -11.92 1.07
N MET A 310 14.08 -12.29 1.16
CA MET A 310 13.60 -13.27 2.15
C MET A 310 13.94 -14.73 1.84
N LYS A 311 14.11 -15.11 0.56
CA LYS A 311 14.18 -16.51 0.11
C LYS A 311 15.28 -17.38 0.70
N GLY A 312 16.34 -16.83 1.23
CA GLY A 312 17.54 -17.60 1.59
C GLY A 312 18.13 -17.26 2.95
N ILE A 313 17.48 -16.42 3.74
CA ILE A 313 17.97 -16.05 5.08
C ILE A 313 17.54 -17.09 6.12
N PRO A 314 18.39 -17.38 7.13
CA PRO A 314 18.01 -18.25 8.24
C PRO A 314 17.00 -17.59 9.18
N LEU A 315 16.46 -18.38 10.13
CA LEU A 315 15.47 -17.92 11.09
C LEU A 315 15.96 -16.79 11.99
N ALA A 316 15.01 -16.17 12.65
CA ALA A 316 15.08 -14.97 13.46
C ALA A 316 15.43 -13.73 12.61
N TYR A 317 16.36 -12.90 13.03
CA TYR A 317 16.68 -11.65 12.34
C TYR A 317 18.08 -11.71 11.73
N ASN A 318 18.17 -11.27 10.48
CA ASN A 318 19.42 -11.00 9.78
C ASN A 318 19.35 -9.57 9.22
N LYS A 319 20.49 -8.93 9.06
CA LYS A 319 20.55 -7.51 8.60
C LYS A 319 19.97 -7.32 7.20
N ASP A 320 19.88 -8.38 6.39
CA ASP A 320 19.17 -8.43 5.11
C ASP A 320 17.72 -7.91 5.24
N MET A 321 17.06 -8.17 6.35
CA MET A 321 15.71 -7.71 6.62
C MET A 321 15.58 -6.17 6.71
N GLN A 322 16.66 -5.41 6.78
CA GLN A 322 16.61 -3.96 6.68
C GLN A 322 16.10 -3.50 5.31
N GLU A 323 16.34 -4.31 4.26
CA GLU A 323 15.87 -4.08 2.90
C GLU A 323 14.35 -4.23 2.72
N ASP A 324 13.63 -4.65 3.76
CA ASP A 324 12.17 -4.75 3.75
C ASP A 324 11.47 -3.40 3.64
N LYS A 325 12.13 -2.30 4.06
CA LYS A 325 11.52 -0.98 4.25
C LYS A 325 11.44 -0.17 2.96
N GLU A 326 12.57 0.09 2.31
CA GLU A 326 12.62 1.02 1.18
C GLU A 326 11.73 0.56 0.03
N TRP A 327 11.76 -0.74 -0.31
CA TRP A 327 10.91 -1.31 -1.35
C TRP A 327 9.42 -1.25 -0.99
N ALA A 328 9.08 -1.56 0.27
CA ALA A 328 7.70 -1.52 0.72
C ALA A 328 7.17 -0.08 0.76
N PHE A 329 7.94 0.85 1.30
CA PHE A 329 7.57 2.28 1.36
C PHE A 329 7.36 2.86 -0.05
N ASP A 330 8.29 2.59 -0.95
CA ASP A 330 8.21 3.05 -2.33
C ASP A 330 6.98 2.50 -3.07
N ALA A 331 6.67 1.21 -2.87
CA ALA A 331 5.50 0.58 -3.48
C ALA A 331 4.18 1.15 -2.93
N MET A 332 4.08 1.34 -1.61
CA MET A 332 2.90 1.94 -0.97
C MET A 332 2.69 3.38 -1.43
N ASP A 333 3.73 4.22 -1.44
CA ASP A 333 3.64 5.61 -1.92
C ASP A 333 3.26 5.67 -3.40
N THR A 334 3.85 4.79 -4.22
CA THR A 334 3.55 4.69 -5.64
C THR A 334 2.08 4.30 -5.87
N ALA A 335 1.57 3.29 -5.17
CA ALA A 335 0.19 2.84 -5.28
C ALA A 335 -0.79 3.93 -4.84
N LYS A 336 -0.57 4.56 -3.68
CA LYS A 336 -1.39 5.66 -3.17
C LYS A 336 -1.47 6.82 -4.15
N GLY A 337 -0.33 7.26 -4.67
CA GLY A 337 -0.29 8.33 -5.67
C GLY A 337 -1.03 7.97 -6.96
N CYS A 338 -0.88 6.74 -7.45
CA CYS A 338 -1.56 6.27 -8.66
C CYS A 338 -3.07 6.18 -8.48
N ILE A 339 -3.56 5.62 -7.35
CA ILE A 339 -5.00 5.51 -7.06
C ILE A 339 -5.65 6.89 -6.98
N THR A 340 -5.04 7.80 -6.21
CA THR A 340 -5.57 9.16 -6.01
C THR A 340 -5.63 9.95 -7.32
N LEU A 341 -4.54 9.94 -8.10
CA LEU A 341 -4.49 10.65 -9.37
C LEU A 341 -5.47 10.06 -10.39
N PHE A 342 -5.58 8.73 -10.45
CA PHE A 342 -6.52 8.06 -11.35
C PHE A 342 -7.98 8.35 -10.97
N ALA A 343 -8.33 8.29 -9.69
CA ALA A 343 -9.67 8.64 -9.22
C ALA A 343 -10.04 10.09 -9.56
N GLY A 344 -9.12 11.04 -9.35
CA GLY A 344 -9.32 12.44 -9.71
C GLY A 344 -9.50 12.66 -11.22
N MET A 345 -8.68 11.99 -12.04
CA MET A 345 -8.80 12.01 -13.50
C MET A 345 -10.15 11.46 -13.97
N LEU A 346 -10.56 10.30 -13.44
CA LEU A 346 -11.83 9.66 -13.81
C LEU A 346 -13.04 10.52 -13.40
N LYS A 347 -12.97 11.15 -12.24
CA LYS A 347 -14.04 12.01 -11.70
C LYS A 347 -14.34 13.23 -12.57
N THR A 348 -13.35 13.75 -13.30
CA THR A 348 -13.46 14.94 -14.14
C THR A 348 -13.51 14.61 -15.64
N MET A 349 -13.36 13.35 -16.00
CA MET A 349 -13.34 12.88 -17.37
C MET A 349 -14.71 13.09 -18.04
N GLN A 350 -14.71 13.57 -19.27
CA GLN A 350 -15.92 13.71 -20.08
C GLN A 350 -16.09 12.50 -21.00
N PHE A 351 -17.29 11.94 -21.01
CA PHE A 351 -17.63 10.80 -21.89
C PHE A 351 -18.42 11.32 -23.09
N ASN A 352 -17.90 11.08 -24.29
CA ASN A 352 -18.53 11.47 -25.54
C ASN A 352 -19.59 10.43 -25.95
N LYS A 353 -20.78 10.54 -25.34
CA LYS A 353 -21.89 9.59 -25.48
C LYS A 353 -22.32 9.41 -26.92
N ASP A 354 -22.44 10.49 -27.69
CA ASP A 354 -22.85 10.45 -29.10
C ASP A 354 -21.84 9.68 -29.97
N ARG A 355 -20.54 9.88 -29.70
CA ARG A 355 -19.47 9.17 -30.41
C ARG A 355 -19.45 7.68 -30.08
N MET A 356 -19.69 7.31 -28.82
CA MET A 356 -19.81 5.94 -28.37
C MET A 356 -21.01 5.24 -29.05
N GLU A 357 -22.19 5.88 -29.02
CA GLU A 357 -23.41 5.35 -29.64
C GLU A 357 -23.25 5.19 -31.15
N GLU A 358 -22.73 6.21 -31.83
CA GLU A 358 -22.47 6.15 -33.26
C GLU A 358 -21.50 5.02 -33.60
N SER A 359 -20.45 4.84 -32.81
CA SER A 359 -19.52 3.73 -33.01
C SER A 359 -20.19 2.36 -32.82
N ALA A 360 -21.18 2.23 -31.93
CA ALA A 360 -21.91 0.98 -31.73
C ALA A 360 -22.83 0.62 -32.91
N LYS A 361 -23.32 1.62 -33.65
CA LYS A 361 -24.17 1.43 -34.83
C LYS A 361 -23.43 0.83 -36.04
N HIS A 362 -22.10 0.89 -36.04
CA HIS A 362 -21.27 0.41 -37.13
C HIS A 362 -20.52 -0.88 -36.79
N GLY A 363 -20.41 -1.81 -37.71
CA GLY A 363 -19.63 -3.05 -37.56
C GLY A 363 -20.48 -4.27 -37.18
N PHE A 364 -21.78 -4.23 -37.48
CA PHE A 364 -22.71 -5.36 -37.28
C PHE A 364 -22.69 -5.92 -35.84
N THR A 365 -22.60 -5.05 -34.85
CA THR A 365 -22.51 -5.45 -33.43
C THR A 365 -23.70 -6.26 -32.93
N ASN A 366 -24.84 -6.21 -33.65
CA ASN A 366 -26.09 -6.95 -33.40
C ASN A 366 -26.25 -8.21 -34.23
N ALA A 367 -25.19 -8.65 -34.96
CA ALA A 367 -25.27 -9.85 -35.81
C ALA A 367 -25.60 -11.12 -35.02
N THR A 368 -25.12 -11.23 -33.76
CA THR A 368 -25.47 -12.36 -32.90
C THR A 368 -26.95 -12.38 -32.57
N ASP A 369 -27.55 -11.22 -32.26
CA ASP A 369 -28.99 -11.11 -31.96
C ASP A 369 -29.84 -11.49 -33.15
N ALA A 370 -29.39 -11.14 -34.39
CA ALA A 370 -30.05 -11.57 -35.63
C ALA A 370 -30.01 -13.09 -35.84
N ALA A 371 -28.87 -13.73 -35.50
CA ALA A 371 -28.74 -15.17 -35.53
C ALA A 371 -29.65 -15.86 -34.49
N ASP A 372 -29.66 -15.34 -33.28
CA ASP A 372 -30.50 -15.84 -32.19
C ASP A 372 -32.00 -15.68 -32.49
N TYR A 373 -32.40 -14.59 -33.14
CA TYR A 373 -33.76 -14.41 -33.64
C TYR A 373 -34.14 -15.53 -34.62
N LEU A 374 -33.29 -15.90 -35.58
CA LEU A 374 -33.56 -16.99 -36.49
C LEU A 374 -33.62 -18.35 -35.77
N VAL A 375 -32.79 -18.57 -34.78
CA VAL A 375 -32.81 -19.78 -33.93
C VAL A 375 -34.14 -19.90 -33.20
N ASN A 376 -34.64 -18.81 -32.61
CA ASN A 376 -35.95 -18.75 -31.93
C ASN A 376 -37.12 -18.99 -32.88
N HIS A 377 -36.91 -18.90 -34.23
CA HIS A 377 -37.90 -19.20 -35.24
C HIS A 377 -37.65 -20.56 -35.93
N GLY A 378 -36.87 -21.43 -35.28
CA GLY A 378 -36.70 -22.84 -35.69
C GLY A 378 -35.55 -23.11 -36.65
N VAL A 379 -34.70 -22.12 -36.94
CA VAL A 379 -33.50 -22.34 -37.78
C VAL A 379 -32.38 -22.91 -36.89
N PRO A 380 -31.74 -24.01 -37.23
CA PRO A 380 -30.58 -24.51 -36.49
C PRO A 380 -29.49 -23.44 -36.32
N PHE A 381 -28.85 -23.37 -35.14
CA PHE A 381 -27.84 -22.31 -34.85
C PHE A 381 -26.74 -22.17 -35.90
N ARG A 382 -26.19 -23.30 -36.41
CA ARG A 382 -25.14 -23.28 -37.43
C ARG A 382 -25.60 -22.68 -38.76
N ASP A 383 -26.85 -22.95 -39.11
CA ASP A 383 -27.45 -22.39 -40.34
C ASP A 383 -27.77 -20.90 -40.16
N ALA A 384 -28.35 -20.53 -39.02
CA ALA A 384 -28.60 -19.14 -38.66
C ALA A 384 -27.34 -18.29 -38.67
N HIS A 385 -26.23 -18.79 -38.07
CA HIS A 385 -24.94 -18.15 -38.08
C HIS A 385 -24.39 -18.00 -39.51
N GLY A 386 -24.53 -19.05 -40.35
CA GLY A 386 -24.13 -19.03 -41.77
C GLY A 386 -24.95 -18.05 -42.62
N ILE A 387 -26.23 -17.87 -42.33
CA ILE A 387 -27.12 -16.92 -43.01
C ILE A 387 -26.70 -15.48 -42.65
N VAL A 388 -26.62 -15.18 -41.39
CA VAL A 388 -26.27 -13.81 -40.92
C VAL A 388 -24.86 -13.41 -41.34
N GLY A 389 -23.91 -14.35 -41.37
CA GLY A 389 -22.54 -14.07 -41.82
C GLY A 389 -22.40 -13.77 -43.30
N LYS A 390 -23.46 -13.96 -44.13
CA LYS A 390 -23.50 -13.65 -45.57
C LYS A 390 -24.23 -12.32 -45.86
N LEU A 391 -24.97 -11.79 -44.86
CA LEU A 391 -25.61 -10.48 -44.95
C LEU A 391 -24.62 -9.36 -44.67
#